data_6274620bbe4cd3e854050ebe773d1682
#
_entry.id   6274620bbe4cd3e854050ebe773d1682
#
_cell.length_a   1.000
_cell.length_b   1.000
_cell.length_c   1.000
_cell.angle_alpha   90.00
_cell.angle_beta   90.00
_cell.angle_gamma   90.00
#
_symmetry.space_group_name_H-M   'P 1'
#
loop_
_entity.id
_entity.type
_entity.pdbx_description
1 polymer ?
#
loop_
_entity_poly.entity_id
_entity_poly.type
_entity_poly.pdbx_seq_one_letter_code
_entity_poly.pdbx_strand_id
1 'polypeptide(L)'
;MADGQTPQERLMAFAQKIMARPIVPADGALPTLHVGDNELPWAEAGDGSAIQLLHVDLNAGLWISKTRLPPGYRVPTHYHTGLVYAVTLQGSWWYEESPEAVNSPGSYLFEPAASRHTLVTPKDQVGDTLTWFAIYGANVNLDDKGQITSIMDARTALYLYRGYCEALGLDFSKLIVHGE
;
A
#
# COMPACT_ATOMS: atom_id res chain seq x y z
N MET A 1 -4.28 14.29 -51.62
CA MET A 1 -3.00 14.99 -51.38
C MET A 1 -2.67 14.77 -49.93
N ALA A 2 -1.64 13.97 -49.67
CA ALA A 2 -1.20 13.74 -48.30
C ALA A 2 -0.57 15.02 -47.76
N ASP A 3 -1.10 15.49 -46.66
CA ASP A 3 -0.58 16.63 -45.91
C ASP A 3 0.93 16.42 -45.66
N GLY A 4 1.76 17.40 -46.10
CA GLY A 4 3.23 17.25 -46.12
C GLY A 4 3.91 17.17 -44.75
N GLN A 5 3.18 16.80 -43.71
CA GLN A 5 3.70 16.64 -42.37
C GLN A 5 4.45 15.31 -42.19
N THR A 6 5.60 15.39 -41.57
CA THR A 6 6.38 14.24 -41.14
C THR A 6 5.65 13.45 -40.06
N PRO A 7 5.96 12.17 -39.84
CA PRO A 7 5.39 11.38 -38.74
C PRO A 7 5.58 12.02 -37.37
N GLN A 8 6.70 12.70 -37.15
CA GLN A 8 7.02 13.40 -35.91
C GLN A 8 6.14 14.64 -35.70
N GLU A 9 5.90 15.44 -36.76
CA GLU A 9 4.99 16.60 -36.69
C GLU A 9 3.55 16.17 -36.41
N ARG A 10 3.08 15.06 -36.99
CA ARG A 10 1.75 14.48 -36.71
C ARG A 10 1.64 14.02 -35.27
N LEU A 11 2.68 13.37 -34.73
CA LEU A 11 2.71 12.92 -33.33
C LEU A 11 2.67 14.12 -32.37
N MET A 12 3.45 15.17 -32.66
CA MET A 12 3.45 16.40 -31.86
C MET A 12 2.11 17.13 -31.88
N ALA A 13 1.50 17.26 -33.05
CA ALA A 13 0.16 17.87 -33.18
C ALA A 13 -0.91 17.07 -32.44
N PHE A 14 -0.84 15.73 -32.51
CA PHE A 14 -1.72 14.84 -31.75
C PHE A 14 -1.54 15.01 -30.23
N ALA A 15 -0.29 15.01 -29.76
CA ALA A 15 0.03 15.20 -28.35
C ALA A 15 -0.47 16.57 -27.84
N GLN A 16 -0.24 17.63 -28.60
CA GLN A 16 -0.77 18.97 -28.27
C GLN A 16 -2.30 19.00 -28.20
N LYS A 17 -2.99 18.36 -29.13
CA LYS A 17 -4.46 18.27 -29.14
C LYS A 17 -5.00 17.52 -27.93
N ILE A 18 -4.32 16.46 -27.46
CA ILE A 18 -4.69 15.71 -26.26
C ILE A 18 -4.43 16.52 -25.01
N MET A 19 -3.25 17.16 -24.90
CA MET A 19 -2.86 17.98 -23.75
C MET A 19 -3.63 19.29 -23.64
N ALA A 20 -4.15 19.83 -24.74
CA ALA A 20 -4.98 21.04 -24.75
C ALA A 20 -6.45 20.80 -24.34
N ARG A 21 -6.83 19.56 -23.97
CA ARG A 21 -8.16 19.34 -23.38
C ARG A 21 -8.25 20.08 -22.05
N PRO A 22 -9.24 20.98 -21.88
CA PRO A 22 -9.39 21.67 -20.60
C PRO A 22 -9.72 20.62 -19.53
N ILE A 23 -8.78 20.43 -18.61
CA ILE A 23 -9.09 19.77 -17.33
C ILE A 23 -9.78 20.88 -16.52
N VAL A 24 -11.07 20.81 -16.38
CA VAL A 24 -11.80 21.72 -15.49
C VAL A 24 -11.49 21.26 -14.08
N PRO A 25 -10.80 22.08 -13.26
CA PRO A 25 -10.63 21.75 -11.84
C PRO A 25 -12.02 21.57 -11.22
N ALA A 26 -12.22 20.53 -10.46
CA ALA A 26 -13.44 20.38 -9.68
C ALA A 26 -13.49 21.52 -8.65
N ASP A 27 -14.55 22.32 -8.66
CA ASP A 27 -14.80 23.28 -7.59
C ASP A 27 -14.87 22.51 -6.27
N GLY A 28 -14.06 22.90 -5.27
CA GLY A 28 -13.98 22.21 -3.99
C GLY A 28 -12.97 21.04 -3.95
N ALA A 29 -11.99 21.03 -4.85
CA ALA A 29 -10.87 20.08 -4.76
C ALA A 29 -10.20 20.16 -3.38
N LEU A 30 -9.94 19.01 -2.78
CA LEU A 30 -9.22 18.94 -1.51
C LEU A 30 -7.78 19.44 -1.71
N PRO A 31 -7.17 20.06 -0.67
CA PRO A 31 -5.78 20.50 -0.75
C PRO A 31 -4.85 19.29 -0.90
N THR A 32 -3.69 19.54 -1.50
CA THR A 32 -2.60 18.55 -1.46
C THR A 32 -2.17 18.34 -0.01
N LEU A 33 -2.10 17.08 0.42
CA LEU A 33 -1.66 16.69 1.75
C LEU A 33 -0.29 16.02 1.65
N HIS A 34 0.56 16.24 2.63
CA HIS A 34 1.90 15.68 2.71
C HIS A 34 2.12 15.06 4.10
N VAL A 35 2.67 13.85 4.10
CA VAL A 35 3.12 13.14 5.31
C VAL A 35 4.59 12.78 5.11
N GLY A 36 5.46 13.37 5.93
CA GLY A 36 6.89 13.05 5.95
C GLY A 36 7.15 11.67 6.56
N ASP A 37 8.33 11.12 6.31
CA ASP A 37 8.68 9.75 6.68
C ASP A 37 8.57 9.47 8.21
N ASN A 38 8.87 10.48 9.03
CA ASN A 38 8.88 10.38 10.49
C ASN A 38 7.73 11.16 11.17
N GLU A 39 6.70 11.54 10.44
CA GLU A 39 5.60 12.35 10.98
C GLU A 39 4.44 11.52 11.55
N LEU A 40 4.49 10.19 11.38
CA LEU A 40 3.53 9.26 11.97
C LEU A 40 4.26 8.18 12.76
N PRO A 41 3.72 7.73 13.89
CA PRO A 41 4.34 6.69 14.69
C PRO A 41 4.22 5.31 14.02
N TRP A 42 5.13 4.40 14.40
CA TRP A 42 5.02 2.99 14.11
C TRP A 42 4.20 2.30 15.21
N ALA A 43 3.14 1.61 14.83
CA ALA A 43 2.37 0.75 15.72
C ALA A 43 3.01 -0.64 15.74
N GLU A 44 3.64 -0.98 16.86
CA GLU A 44 4.32 -2.26 17.08
C GLU A 44 3.31 -3.37 17.41
N ALA A 45 3.39 -4.50 16.70
CA ALA A 45 2.48 -5.63 16.92
C ALA A 45 2.92 -6.53 18.11
N GLY A 46 4.12 -6.32 18.63
CA GLY A 46 4.67 -7.10 19.75
C GLY A 46 5.39 -8.40 19.34
N ASP A 47 5.39 -8.74 18.06
CA ASP A 47 6.09 -9.87 17.46
C ASP A 47 7.31 -9.46 16.61
N GLY A 48 7.70 -8.19 16.70
CA GLY A 48 8.77 -7.57 15.93
C GLY A 48 8.30 -6.90 14.64
N SER A 49 7.07 -7.15 14.21
CA SER A 49 6.48 -6.42 13.09
C SER A 49 5.86 -5.10 13.54
N ALA A 50 5.77 -4.15 12.61
CA ALA A 50 5.13 -2.86 12.85
C ALA A 50 4.44 -2.33 11.59
N ILE A 51 3.44 -1.49 11.83
CA ILE A 51 2.69 -0.78 10.79
C ILE A 51 2.76 0.73 11.05
N GLN A 52 2.98 1.51 9.99
CA GLN A 52 2.78 2.96 9.97
C GLN A 52 1.63 3.26 9.01
N LEU A 53 0.46 3.61 9.54
CA LEU A 53 -0.71 3.94 8.73
C LEU A 53 -0.58 5.36 8.20
N LEU A 54 -0.71 5.56 6.90
CA LEU A 54 -0.49 6.84 6.23
C LEU A 54 -1.78 7.52 5.79
N HIS A 55 -2.70 6.73 5.25
CA HIS A 55 -3.93 7.24 4.67
C HIS A 55 -5.03 6.18 4.73
N VAL A 56 -6.24 6.62 5.08
CA VAL A 56 -7.46 5.81 5.04
C VAL A 56 -8.54 6.56 4.30
N ASP A 57 -9.17 5.91 3.32
CA ASP A 57 -10.40 6.38 2.68
C ASP A 57 -11.50 5.35 2.92
N LEU A 58 -12.39 5.66 3.87
CA LEU A 58 -13.49 4.77 4.26
C LEU A 58 -14.55 4.64 3.16
N ASN A 59 -14.69 5.64 2.28
CA ASN A 59 -15.63 5.58 1.16
C ASN A 59 -15.14 4.65 0.06
N ALA A 60 -13.81 4.66 -0.20
CA ALA A 60 -13.16 3.78 -1.17
C ALA A 60 -12.80 2.40 -0.60
N GLY A 61 -12.87 2.23 0.72
CA GLY A 61 -12.35 1.03 1.39
C GLY A 61 -10.83 0.88 1.21
N LEU A 62 -10.11 2.00 1.05
CA LEU A 62 -8.66 2.05 0.85
C LEU A 62 -7.95 2.34 2.17
N TRP A 63 -6.86 1.62 2.41
CA TRP A 63 -5.89 1.97 3.44
C TRP A 63 -4.47 1.82 2.93
N ILE A 64 -3.64 2.81 3.23
CA ILE A 64 -2.25 2.90 2.79
C ILE A 64 -1.35 2.89 4.01
N SER A 65 -0.37 1.99 4.01
CA SER A 65 0.56 1.83 5.12
C SER A 65 1.97 1.54 4.65
N LYS A 66 2.94 1.75 5.55
CA LYS A 66 4.21 1.06 5.50
C LYS A 66 4.19 -0.08 6.51
N THR A 67 4.77 -1.20 6.15
CA THR A 67 4.95 -2.36 7.02
C THR A 67 6.43 -2.58 7.24
N ARG A 68 6.82 -2.83 8.47
CA ARG A 68 8.18 -3.22 8.86
C ARG A 68 8.17 -4.65 9.38
N LEU A 69 8.96 -5.51 8.77
CA LEU A 69 9.03 -6.93 9.09
C LEU A 69 10.48 -7.33 9.38
N PRO A 70 10.77 -7.99 10.52
CA PRO A 70 12.11 -8.44 10.85
C PRO A 70 12.58 -9.58 9.92
N PRO A 71 13.88 -9.91 9.92
CA PRO A 71 14.41 -11.06 9.21
C PRO A 71 13.73 -12.37 9.64
N GLY A 72 13.40 -13.23 8.68
CA GLY A 72 12.76 -14.53 8.90
C GLY A 72 11.29 -14.44 9.33
N TYR A 73 10.67 -13.28 9.19
CA TYR A 73 9.25 -13.11 9.50
C TYR A 73 8.37 -13.82 8.48
N ARG A 74 7.27 -14.37 8.96
CA ARG A 74 6.24 -15.01 8.13
C ARG A 74 4.89 -14.41 8.49
N VAL A 75 4.33 -13.66 7.54
CA VAL A 75 2.96 -13.16 7.67
C VAL A 75 1.99 -14.34 7.58
N PRO A 76 0.93 -14.41 8.40
CA PRO A 76 -0.09 -15.44 8.25
C PRO A 76 -0.61 -15.55 6.82
N THR A 77 -0.88 -16.76 6.35
CA THR A 77 -1.51 -16.96 5.04
C THR A 77 -2.81 -16.16 4.98
N HIS A 78 -2.99 -15.40 3.91
CA HIS A 78 -4.13 -14.51 3.76
C HIS A 78 -4.54 -14.34 2.30
N TYR A 79 -5.66 -13.68 2.09
CA TYR A 79 -6.07 -13.13 0.80
C TYR A 79 -6.69 -11.75 0.99
N HIS A 80 -6.68 -10.95 -0.08
CA HIS A 80 -7.32 -9.64 -0.09
C HIS A 80 -8.66 -9.68 -0.83
N THR A 81 -9.68 -8.99 -0.30
CA THR A 81 -10.99 -8.91 -0.97
C THR A 81 -11.00 -7.91 -2.11
N GLY A 82 -10.01 -7.02 -2.16
CA GLY A 82 -9.80 -6.02 -3.21
C GLY A 82 -8.40 -6.10 -3.81
N LEU A 83 -8.03 -5.07 -4.55
CA LEU A 83 -6.71 -4.96 -5.18
C LEU A 83 -5.66 -4.50 -4.18
N VAL A 84 -4.41 -4.95 -4.36
CA VAL A 84 -3.26 -4.45 -3.59
C VAL A 84 -2.17 -3.98 -4.54
N TYR A 85 -1.56 -2.87 -4.17
CA TYR A 85 -0.33 -2.37 -4.78
C TYR A 85 0.74 -2.29 -3.71
N ALA A 86 1.95 -2.76 -4.04
CA ALA A 86 3.07 -2.70 -3.11
C ALA A 86 4.34 -2.19 -3.79
N VAL A 87 5.15 -1.48 -3.01
CA VAL A 87 6.51 -1.07 -3.39
C VAL A 87 7.45 -1.40 -2.24
N THR A 88 8.47 -2.20 -2.52
CA THR A 88 9.52 -2.48 -1.54
C THR A 88 10.44 -1.28 -1.40
N LEU A 89 10.62 -0.81 -0.17
CA LEU A 89 11.46 0.35 0.16
C LEU A 89 12.84 -0.08 0.66
N GLN A 90 12.92 -1.18 1.42
CA GLN A 90 14.15 -1.72 2.01
C GLN A 90 14.04 -3.23 2.19
N GLY A 91 15.17 -3.93 2.20
CA GLY A 91 15.22 -5.37 2.38
C GLY A 91 14.67 -6.13 1.20
N SER A 92 14.21 -7.35 1.44
CA SER A 92 13.58 -8.18 0.41
C SER A 92 12.54 -9.12 1.01
N TRP A 93 11.63 -9.60 0.18
CA TRP A 93 10.58 -10.53 0.56
C TRP A 93 10.01 -11.23 -0.67
N TRP A 94 9.31 -12.34 -0.47
CA TRP A 94 8.60 -13.07 -1.51
C TRP A 94 7.39 -13.79 -0.93
N TYR A 95 6.55 -14.34 -1.79
CA TYR A 95 5.50 -15.26 -1.36
C TYR A 95 6.01 -16.70 -1.36
N GLU A 96 5.65 -17.48 -0.32
CA GLU A 96 5.99 -18.92 -0.26
C GLU A 96 5.53 -19.67 -1.51
N GLU A 97 4.45 -19.23 -2.13
CA GLU A 97 3.85 -19.79 -3.34
C GLU A 97 4.62 -19.45 -4.63
N SER A 98 5.53 -18.44 -4.59
CA SER A 98 6.31 -17.98 -5.74
C SER A 98 7.69 -17.47 -5.27
N PRO A 99 8.54 -18.33 -4.73
CA PRO A 99 9.81 -17.92 -4.10
C PRO A 99 10.84 -17.34 -5.08
N GLU A 100 10.67 -17.58 -6.38
CA GLU A 100 11.49 -17.00 -7.43
C GLU A 100 11.19 -15.51 -7.69
N ALA A 101 10.01 -15.03 -7.31
CA ALA A 101 9.59 -13.64 -7.49
C ALA A 101 9.98 -12.78 -6.27
N VAL A 102 11.28 -12.52 -6.12
CA VAL A 102 11.82 -11.74 -5.01
C VAL A 102 11.54 -10.25 -5.20
N ASN A 103 10.83 -9.66 -4.25
CA ASN A 103 10.61 -8.23 -4.16
C ASN A 103 11.78 -7.56 -3.42
N SER A 104 12.63 -6.85 -4.15
CA SER A 104 13.75 -6.05 -3.65
C SER A 104 13.45 -4.56 -3.73
N PRO A 105 14.28 -3.66 -3.16
CA PRO A 105 14.02 -2.23 -3.18
C PRO A 105 13.76 -1.69 -4.59
N GLY A 106 12.62 -0.97 -4.74
CA GLY A 106 12.11 -0.48 -6.02
C GLY A 106 11.22 -1.47 -6.78
N SER A 107 11.07 -2.72 -6.33
CA SER A 107 10.11 -3.64 -6.92
C SER A 107 8.68 -3.14 -6.73
N TYR A 108 7.90 -3.24 -7.80
CA TYR A 108 6.46 -3.01 -7.80
C TYR A 108 5.72 -4.34 -7.86
N LEU A 109 4.72 -4.51 -7.04
CA LEU A 109 3.86 -5.69 -7.02
C LEU A 109 2.40 -5.27 -7.14
N PHE A 110 1.64 -6.05 -7.88
CA PHE A 110 0.19 -5.95 -8.02
C PHE A 110 -0.46 -7.28 -7.63
N GLU A 111 -1.45 -7.22 -6.76
CA GLU A 111 -2.25 -8.38 -6.37
C GLU A 111 -3.70 -8.19 -6.82
N PRO A 112 -4.23 -9.09 -7.64
CA PRO A 112 -5.65 -9.11 -7.90
C PRO A 112 -6.44 -9.56 -6.65
N ALA A 113 -7.70 -9.16 -6.57
CA ALA A 113 -8.59 -9.63 -5.51
C ALA A 113 -8.64 -11.17 -5.46
N ALA A 114 -8.76 -11.72 -4.25
CA ALA A 114 -8.81 -13.14 -3.94
C ALA A 114 -7.50 -13.92 -4.20
N SER A 115 -6.37 -13.26 -4.51
CA SER A 115 -5.07 -13.93 -4.51
C SER A 115 -4.69 -14.35 -3.08
N ARG A 116 -4.45 -15.65 -2.90
CA ARG A 116 -4.05 -16.22 -1.61
C ARG A 116 -2.54 -16.42 -1.58
N HIS A 117 -1.90 -15.96 -0.52
CA HIS A 117 -0.45 -16.02 -0.40
C HIS A 117 0.05 -15.89 1.05
N THR A 118 1.34 -16.16 1.20
CA THR A 118 2.07 -16.11 2.46
C THR A 118 3.37 -15.34 2.25
N LEU A 119 3.46 -14.12 2.77
CA LEU A 119 4.65 -13.28 2.66
C LEU A 119 5.71 -13.75 3.65
N VAL A 120 6.95 -13.87 3.19
CA VAL A 120 8.11 -14.21 4.02
C VAL A 120 9.29 -13.31 3.72
N THR A 121 10.11 -13.04 4.76
CA THR A 121 11.37 -12.31 4.65
C THR A 121 12.57 -13.26 4.82
N PRO A 122 13.74 -12.98 4.20
CA PRO A 122 14.94 -13.79 4.38
C PRO A 122 15.38 -13.84 5.84
N LYS A 123 15.82 -15.02 6.30
CA LYS A 123 16.32 -15.19 7.68
C LYS A 123 17.70 -14.57 7.90
N ASP A 124 18.50 -14.49 6.85
CA ASP A 124 19.89 -14.02 6.84
C ASP A 124 20.02 -12.56 6.36
N GLN A 125 18.89 -11.86 6.18
CA GLN A 125 18.88 -10.46 5.82
C GLN A 125 19.38 -9.58 6.96
N VAL A 126 20.18 -8.56 6.63
CA VAL A 126 20.57 -7.53 7.57
C VAL A 126 19.54 -6.42 7.60
N GLY A 127 18.95 -6.18 8.77
CA GLY A 127 17.90 -5.18 8.97
C GLY A 127 16.52 -5.64 8.51
N ASP A 128 15.54 -4.79 8.74
CA ASP A 128 14.13 -5.08 8.47
C ASP A 128 13.79 -4.90 6.99
N THR A 129 12.75 -5.58 6.56
CA THR A 129 12.07 -5.32 5.30
C THR A 129 11.04 -4.21 5.51
N LEU A 130 11.10 -3.17 4.68
CA LEU A 130 10.12 -2.09 4.62
C LEU A 130 9.37 -2.15 3.30
N THR A 131 8.05 -2.21 3.37
CA THR A 131 7.18 -2.25 2.19
C THR A 131 6.05 -1.24 2.36
N TRP A 132 5.80 -0.45 1.33
CA TRP A 132 4.63 0.40 1.20
C TRP A 132 3.51 -0.40 0.53
N PHE A 133 2.32 -0.34 1.09
CA PHE A 133 1.12 -1.00 0.56
C PHE A 133 -0.03 -0.01 0.39
N ALA A 134 -0.76 -0.12 -0.72
CA ALA A 134 -2.11 0.43 -0.87
C ALA A 134 -3.08 -0.74 -1.06
N ILE A 135 -3.99 -0.91 -0.10
CA ILE A 135 -4.87 -2.06 -0.01
C ILE A 135 -6.32 -1.58 -0.12
N TYR A 136 -7.04 -2.13 -1.10
CA TYR A 136 -8.48 -1.96 -1.22
C TYR A 136 -9.21 -3.14 -0.57
N GLY A 137 -10.30 -2.85 0.13
CA GLY A 137 -11.08 -3.86 0.84
C GLY A 137 -10.37 -4.38 2.08
N ALA A 138 -10.45 -5.68 2.32
CA ALA A 138 -9.97 -6.33 3.53
C ALA A 138 -8.84 -7.32 3.26
N ASN A 139 -7.90 -7.40 4.21
CA ASN A 139 -7.00 -8.52 4.40
C ASN A 139 -7.70 -9.57 5.28
N VAL A 140 -7.82 -10.80 4.80
CA VAL A 140 -8.48 -11.91 5.49
C VAL A 140 -7.42 -12.96 5.83
N ASN A 141 -7.04 -13.04 7.10
CA ASN A 141 -6.05 -13.98 7.60
C ASN A 141 -6.66 -15.37 7.83
N LEU A 142 -5.89 -16.40 7.52
CA LEU A 142 -6.29 -17.79 7.59
C LEU A 142 -5.37 -18.58 8.53
N ASP A 143 -5.91 -19.58 9.18
CA ASP A 143 -5.12 -20.63 9.84
C ASP A 143 -4.65 -21.71 8.84
N ASP A 144 -3.89 -22.70 9.34
CA ASP A 144 -3.39 -23.82 8.54
C ASP A 144 -4.50 -24.71 7.97
N LYS A 145 -5.73 -24.61 8.49
CA LYS A 145 -6.92 -25.33 7.99
C LYS A 145 -7.71 -24.50 7.00
N GLY A 146 -7.27 -23.25 6.71
CA GLY A 146 -7.96 -22.31 5.84
C GLY A 146 -9.17 -21.63 6.48
N GLN A 147 -9.29 -21.67 7.82
CA GLN A 147 -10.35 -20.97 8.55
C GLN A 147 -9.93 -19.51 8.79
N ILE A 148 -10.90 -18.60 8.72
CA ILE A 148 -10.65 -17.17 8.95
C ILE A 148 -10.34 -16.96 10.44
N THR A 149 -9.17 -16.35 10.70
CA THR A 149 -8.72 -16.00 12.05
C THR A 149 -8.93 -14.54 12.39
N SER A 150 -8.78 -13.66 11.38
CA SER A 150 -9.03 -12.22 11.53
C SER A 150 -9.30 -11.57 10.18
N ILE A 151 -9.95 -10.42 10.24
CA ILE A 151 -10.22 -9.56 9.07
C ILE A 151 -9.77 -8.15 9.42
N MET A 152 -8.95 -7.56 8.55
CA MET A 152 -8.53 -6.17 8.66
C MET A 152 -8.94 -5.41 7.40
N ASP A 153 -9.85 -4.46 7.54
CA ASP A 153 -10.26 -3.52 6.52
C ASP A 153 -9.81 -2.09 6.87
N ALA A 154 -10.13 -1.13 6.03
CA ALA A 154 -9.80 0.28 6.23
C ALA A 154 -10.27 0.82 7.60
N ARG A 155 -11.47 0.46 8.04
CA ARG A 155 -12.03 0.88 9.34
C ARG A 155 -11.33 0.22 10.51
N THR A 156 -11.08 -1.08 10.42
CA THR A 156 -10.36 -1.84 11.44
C THR A 156 -8.93 -1.34 11.58
N ALA A 157 -8.22 -1.12 10.46
CA ALA A 157 -6.87 -0.56 10.45
C ALA A 157 -6.82 0.82 11.12
N LEU A 158 -7.78 1.70 10.80
CA LEU A 158 -7.90 3.03 11.41
C LEU A 158 -8.09 2.96 12.93
N TYR A 159 -9.03 2.14 13.40
CA TYR A 159 -9.35 2.05 14.83
C TYR A 159 -8.21 1.43 15.64
N LEU A 160 -7.58 0.39 15.13
CA LEU A 160 -6.43 -0.24 15.79
C LEU A 160 -5.26 0.72 15.88
N TYR A 161 -4.95 1.43 14.80
CA TYR A 161 -3.84 2.37 14.77
C TYR A 161 -4.07 3.57 15.71
N ARG A 162 -5.26 4.17 15.67
CA ARG A 162 -5.64 5.26 16.60
C ARG A 162 -5.60 4.80 18.05
N GLY A 163 -6.21 3.66 18.36
CA GLY A 163 -6.22 3.11 19.72
C GLY A 163 -4.82 2.84 20.25
N TYR A 164 -3.91 2.34 19.40
CA TYR A 164 -2.50 2.18 19.75
C TYR A 164 -1.84 3.53 20.06
N CYS A 165 -1.99 4.52 19.19
CA CYS A 165 -1.40 5.86 19.37
C CYS A 165 -1.95 6.55 20.63
N GLU A 166 -3.26 6.51 20.86
CA GLU A 166 -3.92 7.08 22.04
C GLU A 166 -3.42 6.42 23.33
N ALA A 167 -3.33 5.09 23.36
CA ALA A 167 -2.86 4.35 24.53
C ALA A 167 -1.43 4.71 24.95
N LEU A 168 -0.60 5.11 23.99
CA LEU A 168 0.81 5.48 24.20
C LEU A 168 1.06 6.99 24.16
N GLY A 169 0.05 7.82 23.98
CA GLY A 169 0.17 9.27 23.90
C GLY A 169 0.98 9.75 22.69
N LEU A 170 0.91 9.02 21.55
CA LEU A 170 1.63 9.33 20.34
C LEU A 170 0.81 10.26 19.42
N ASP A 171 1.47 11.21 18.78
CA ASP A 171 0.83 12.11 17.82
C ASP A 171 0.57 11.42 16.49
N PHE A 172 -0.68 11.37 16.06
CA PHE A 172 -1.13 10.86 14.77
C PHE A 172 -1.93 11.91 13.96
N SER A 173 -1.78 13.19 14.30
CA SER A 173 -2.53 14.30 13.67
C SER A 173 -2.29 14.44 12.17
N LYS A 174 -1.18 13.87 11.67
CA LYS A 174 -0.84 13.83 10.24
C LYS A 174 -1.49 12.67 9.47
N LEU A 175 -2.17 11.75 10.15
CA LEU A 175 -2.88 10.65 9.49
C LEU A 175 -3.98 11.22 8.59
N ILE A 176 -3.92 10.87 7.31
CA ILE A 176 -4.92 11.30 6.34
C ILE A 176 -6.13 10.39 6.43
N VAL A 177 -7.31 10.95 6.69
CA VAL A 177 -8.57 10.19 6.77
C VAL A 177 -9.66 10.87 5.95
N HIS A 178 -10.33 10.09 5.12
CA HIS A 178 -11.50 10.50 4.35
C HIS A 178 -12.69 9.59 4.66
N GLY A 179 -13.89 10.17 4.65
CA GLY A 179 -15.13 9.40 4.81
C GLY A 179 -15.54 9.12 6.26
N GLU A 180 -15.00 9.88 7.25
CA GLU A 180 -15.51 9.93 8.61
C GLU A 180 -16.71 10.83 8.74
#